data_c7ea1cc2fd5224fbb6cc31f22ea0b413
#
_entry.id   c7ea1cc2fd5224fbb6cc31f22ea0b413
#
_cell.length_a   1.000
_cell.length_b   1.000
_cell.length_c   1.000
_cell.angle_alpha   90.00
_cell.angle_beta   90.00
_cell.angle_gamma   90.00
#
_symmetry.space_group_name_H-M   'P 1'
#
loop_
_entity.id
_entity.type
_entity.pdbx_description
1 polymer ?
#
loop_
_entity_poly.entity_id
_entity_poly.type
_entity_poly.pdbx_seq_one_letter_code
_entity_poly.pdbx_strand_id
1 'polypeptide(L)'
;MVDWKARTISPTILPRGDGRVPALRIVRRKVSTPPHGWPTSVHPVLQHIYAARGVMCPDEAGHRLSALLLPDGLGGIGGAVALLVDAIARHRHIVVSGDYDCDGATGCAVAVRGLRMLGAQHVGYVVPDRAVHGYGLTPALVATMQPAPDLIVTVDNGIASFAGVIAAKARGCKVVVTDHHLPGAVLPDADAIVNPNLPGDGFASKALCGVGVMFYLLLAVRAHLRAQGAFADAGEPDLSSLLDLVALGSVADLVPLDANNRALVEGGLRGMRAGNACAGVAALFEVSGRDIRKAVAADLGYVIGPRINAAGRLEDMTIGVECLLADDPARARELACALHGINAQRRDLQASMVDDALATLDGIDAGDAFGISLFDETWHHGIVGLVAAKVKERWHRPVVAFAPAGDGDQLRGSARSVSGFHIRDALAEVDARCPGMIVRFGGHAMAAGLTLAQADYARFAEVFDAVVRERIAPESLQPVLASDGPLAPEDFDIDLAHQLRVAGPWGQGFPAPMFDNVFACVECKAMGTDGAHRRLRLCDPRDGCEYAAAWFGATEDLPAGIALRIAFELSINDWRGQESLQLLVRHCEPVVP
;
A
#
# COMPACT_ATOMS: atom_id res chain seq x y z
N MET A 1 11.46 6.46 25.93
CA MET A 1 10.06 6.10 25.68
C MET A 1 9.94 5.90 24.19
N VAL A 2 9.90 4.67 23.73
CA VAL A 2 9.64 4.37 22.30
C VAL A 2 8.18 4.73 22.05
N ASP A 3 7.94 5.69 21.16
CA ASP A 3 6.59 6.18 20.85
C ASP A 3 5.81 5.10 20.07
N TRP A 4 5.00 4.32 20.79
CA TRP A 4 4.15 3.25 20.27
C TRP A 4 2.95 3.72 19.44
N LYS A 5 2.78 5.06 19.27
CA LYS A 5 1.65 5.67 18.55
C LYS A 5 1.57 5.34 17.05
N ALA A 6 2.57 4.68 16.47
CA ALA A 6 2.67 4.49 15.02
C ALA A 6 2.03 3.21 14.46
N ARG A 7 1.40 2.35 15.28
CA ARG A 7 0.64 1.19 14.79
C ARG A 7 -0.85 1.38 15.07
N THR A 8 -1.51 2.23 14.30
CA THR A 8 -2.96 2.25 14.27
C THR A 8 -3.45 1.09 13.41
N ILE A 9 -3.40 -0.13 13.97
CA ILE A 9 -4.13 -1.27 13.43
C ILE A 9 -5.48 -1.22 14.12
N SER A 10 -6.55 -1.24 13.32
CA SER A 10 -7.93 -1.15 13.79
C SER A 10 -8.22 -2.01 15.00
N PRO A 11 -8.91 -1.50 16.02
CA PRO A 11 -9.37 -2.30 17.13
C PRO A 11 -10.35 -3.35 16.60
N THR A 12 -10.00 -4.60 16.76
CA THR A 12 -10.96 -5.69 16.58
C THR A 12 -11.72 -5.80 17.91
N ILE A 13 -12.93 -5.29 17.91
CA ILE A 13 -13.83 -5.29 19.08
C ILE A 13 -14.38 -6.70 19.27
N LEU A 14 -14.39 -7.19 20.50
CA LEU A 14 -15.27 -8.30 20.87
C LEU A 14 -16.71 -7.94 20.48
N PRO A 15 -17.53 -8.88 19.99
CA PRO A 15 -18.87 -8.57 19.56
C PRO A 15 -19.64 -7.92 20.70
N ARG A 16 -19.94 -6.63 20.59
CA ARG A 16 -20.98 -6.03 21.41
C ARG A 16 -22.27 -6.71 21.03
N GLY A 17 -22.99 -7.24 22.01
CA GLY A 17 -24.20 -8.03 21.82
C GLY A 17 -25.41 -7.25 21.29
N ASP A 18 -25.20 -6.16 20.52
CA ASP A 18 -26.26 -5.34 19.91
C ASP A 18 -26.59 -5.73 18.45
N GLY A 19 -25.95 -6.78 17.91
CA GLY A 19 -26.24 -7.31 16.58
C GLY A 19 -25.82 -6.43 15.39
N ARG A 20 -25.21 -5.24 15.62
CA ARG A 20 -24.95 -4.23 14.59
C ARG A 20 -23.65 -4.45 13.79
N VAL A 21 -22.64 -5.07 14.41
CA VAL A 21 -21.34 -5.35 13.78
C VAL A 21 -21.15 -6.86 13.69
N PRO A 22 -20.88 -7.41 12.49
CA PRO A 22 -20.67 -8.85 12.36
C PRO A 22 -19.41 -9.27 13.15
N ALA A 23 -19.50 -10.35 13.91
CA ALA A 23 -18.39 -10.87 14.68
C ALA A 23 -17.28 -11.36 13.74
N LEU A 24 -16.05 -10.93 13.96
CA LEU A 24 -14.89 -11.44 13.26
C LEU A 24 -14.71 -12.93 13.56
N ARG A 25 -14.43 -13.76 12.56
CA ARG A 25 -14.22 -15.20 12.72
C ARG A 25 -12.79 -15.59 12.36
N ILE A 26 -12.18 -16.42 13.19
CA ILE A 26 -10.86 -17.01 12.89
C ILE A 26 -11.06 -18.22 11.97
N VAL A 27 -10.47 -18.17 10.78
CA VAL A 27 -10.50 -19.26 9.80
C VAL A 27 -9.07 -19.66 9.44
N ARG A 28 -8.76 -20.97 9.55
CA ARG A 28 -7.43 -21.47 9.21
C ARG A 28 -7.27 -21.62 7.71
N ARG A 29 -6.12 -21.17 7.20
CA ARG A 29 -5.73 -21.38 5.80
C ARG A 29 -5.57 -22.87 5.51
N LYS A 30 -6.04 -23.27 4.35
CA LYS A 30 -5.88 -24.65 3.90
C LYS A 30 -4.56 -24.77 3.14
N VAL A 31 -3.76 -25.77 3.48
CA VAL A 31 -2.58 -26.17 2.70
C VAL A 31 -2.97 -27.42 1.92
N SER A 32 -3.09 -27.28 0.61
CA SER A 32 -3.54 -28.38 -0.27
C SER A 32 -2.42 -29.35 -0.63
N THR A 33 -1.18 -28.90 -0.65
CA THR A 33 0.00 -29.70 -0.98
C THR A 33 1.05 -29.57 0.11
N PRO A 34 1.59 -30.66 0.65
CA PRO A 34 2.67 -30.59 1.64
C PRO A 34 3.93 -29.96 1.04
N PRO A 35 4.64 -29.13 1.80
CA PRO A 35 5.93 -28.57 1.39
C PRO A 35 6.98 -29.68 1.23
N HIS A 36 7.91 -29.52 0.28
CA HIS A 36 8.93 -30.53 -0.01
C HIS A 36 10.29 -29.90 -0.32
N GLY A 37 11.34 -30.69 -0.18
CA GLY A 37 12.71 -30.28 -0.54
C GLY A 37 13.33 -29.24 0.37
N TRP A 38 12.72 -28.93 1.52
CA TRP A 38 13.23 -27.95 2.46
C TRP A 38 14.43 -28.47 3.25
N PRO A 39 15.48 -27.67 3.44
CA PRO A 39 16.57 -28.02 4.34
C PRO A 39 16.08 -28.06 5.80
N THR A 40 16.71 -28.90 6.61
CA THR A 40 16.37 -29.05 8.05
C THR A 40 16.60 -27.77 8.87
N SER A 41 17.35 -26.82 8.33
CA SER A 41 17.55 -25.51 8.95
C SER A 41 16.34 -24.59 8.87
N VAL A 42 15.36 -24.88 7.99
CA VAL A 42 14.12 -24.11 7.89
C VAL A 42 13.07 -24.75 8.79
N HIS A 43 12.58 -23.96 9.74
CA HIS A 43 11.62 -24.43 10.74
C HIS A 43 10.34 -24.99 10.07
N PRO A 44 9.76 -26.13 10.53
CA PRO A 44 8.56 -26.73 9.94
C PRO A 44 7.37 -25.78 9.88
N VAL A 45 7.18 -24.95 10.90
CA VAL A 45 6.15 -23.88 10.93
C VAL A 45 6.32 -22.94 9.74
N LEU A 46 7.56 -22.52 9.43
CA LEU A 46 7.83 -21.63 8.31
C LEU A 46 7.57 -22.32 6.96
N GLN A 47 7.92 -23.60 6.82
CA GLN A 47 7.58 -24.37 5.64
C GLN A 47 6.05 -24.44 5.40
N HIS A 48 5.28 -24.65 6.48
CA HIS A 48 3.82 -24.63 6.42
C HIS A 48 3.27 -23.25 6.01
N ILE A 49 3.81 -22.17 6.58
CA ILE A 49 3.45 -20.80 6.25
C ILE A 49 3.67 -20.50 4.76
N TYR A 50 4.80 -20.90 4.21
CA TYR A 50 5.12 -20.75 2.80
C TYR A 50 4.16 -21.55 1.92
N ALA A 51 3.89 -22.82 2.26
CA ALA A 51 2.95 -23.66 1.52
C ALA A 51 1.52 -23.06 1.53
N ALA A 52 1.09 -22.46 2.64
CA ALA A 52 -0.19 -21.76 2.73
C ALA A 52 -0.27 -20.49 1.84
N ARG A 53 0.87 -20.04 1.30
CA ARG A 53 1.01 -18.90 0.38
C ARG A 53 1.42 -19.32 -1.03
N GLY A 54 1.36 -20.64 -1.32
CA GLY A 54 1.67 -21.20 -2.64
C GLY A 54 3.16 -21.36 -2.93
N VAL A 55 4.04 -21.23 -1.92
CA VAL A 55 5.50 -21.45 -2.04
C VAL A 55 5.82 -22.85 -1.52
N MET A 56 6.19 -23.75 -2.42
CA MET A 56 6.28 -25.18 -2.11
C MET A 56 7.70 -25.67 -1.83
N CYS A 57 8.71 -24.95 -2.29
CA CYS A 57 10.11 -25.33 -2.15
C CYS A 57 11.03 -24.12 -1.91
N PRO A 58 12.28 -24.34 -1.46
CA PRO A 58 13.22 -23.27 -1.12
C PRO A 58 13.54 -22.31 -2.27
N ASP A 59 13.58 -22.80 -3.50
CA ASP A 59 13.90 -21.96 -4.67
C ASP A 59 12.81 -20.92 -4.92
N GLU A 60 11.55 -21.25 -4.68
CA GLU A 60 10.41 -20.32 -4.79
C GLU A 60 10.36 -19.29 -3.64
N ALA A 61 10.92 -19.66 -2.48
CA ALA A 61 11.06 -18.76 -1.33
C ALA A 61 12.26 -17.82 -1.44
N GLY A 62 13.19 -18.11 -2.34
CA GLY A 62 14.41 -17.34 -2.53
C GLY A 62 14.10 -15.96 -3.14
N HIS A 63 14.59 -14.87 -2.47
CA HIS A 63 14.42 -13.50 -2.94
C HIS A 63 15.75 -12.97 -3.53
N ARG A 64 16.28 -13.66 -4.53
CA ARG A 64 17.54 -13.31 -5.19
C ARG A 64 17.28 -12.37 -6.36
N LEU A 65 18.05 -11.28 -6.45
CA LEU A 65 17.96 -10.36 -7.61
C LEU A 65 18.31 -11.05 -8.94
N SER A 66 19.08 -12.13 -8.91
CA SER A 66 19.37 -12.96 -10.10
C SER A 66 18.15 -13.76 -10.62
N ALA A 67 17.09 -13.84 -9.82
CA ALA A 67 15.84 -14.51 -10.21
C ALA A 67 14.78 -13.52 -10.73
N LEU A 68 15.11 -12.22 -10.82
CA LEU A 68 14.20 -11.23 -11.41
C LEU A 68 13.89 -11.60 -12.87
N LEU A 69 12.66 -11.33 -13.26
CA LEU A 69 12.22 -11.47 -14.65
C LEU A 69 13.07 -10.58 -15.57
N LEU A 70 13.24 -11.00 -16.80
CA LEU A 70 13.96 -10.17 -17.79
C LEU A 70 13.04 -9.06 -18.30
N PRO A 71 13.56 -7.83 -18.53
CA PRO A 71 12.76 -6.71 -19.04
C PRO A 71 12.11 -6.97 -20.40
N ASP A 72 12.69 -7.83 -21.22
CA ASP A 72 12.25 -8.13 -22.60
C ASP A 72 10.81 -8.67 -22.69
N GLY A 73 10.27 -9.17 -21.57
CA GLY A 73 8.87 -9.60 -21.48
C GLY A 73 7.86 -8.47 -21.48
N LEU A 74 8.26 -7.23 -21.14
CA LEU A 74 7.39 -6.06 -21.12
C LEU A 74 7.13 -5.54 -22.54
N GLY A 75 5.86 -5.50 -22.93
CA GLY A 75 5.45 -4.91 -24.20
C GLY A 75 5.84 -3.44 -24.32
N GLY A 76 6.20 -2.99 -25.50
CA GLY A 76 6.58 -1.59 -25.76
C GLY A 76 7.94 -1.14 -25.24
N ILE A 77 8.63 -1.96 -24.43
CA ILE A 77 9.89 -1.57 -23.78
C ILE A 77 10.99 -1.21 -24.78
N GLY A 78 11.08 -1.91 -25.90
CA GLY A 78 12.06 -1.62 -26.96
C GLY A 78 11.90 -0.22 -27.55
N GLY A 79 10.66 0.23 -27.79
CA GLY A 79 10.36 1.58 -28.26
C GLY A 79 10.73 2.65 -27.23
N ALA A 80 10.41 2.41 -25.97
CA ALA A 80 10.76 3.30 -24.86
C ALA A 80 12.28 3.41 -24.68
N VAL A 81 13.00 2.28 -24.75
CA VAL A 81 14.48 2.25 -24.69
C VAL A 81 15.08 3.07 -25.83
N ALA A 82 14.60 2.90 -27.06
CA ALA A 82 15.11 3.65 -28.22
C ALA A 82 14.97 5.17 -28.04
N LEU A 83 13.81 5.64 -27.52
CA LEU A 83 13.54 7.05 -27.25
C LEU A 83 14.45 7.60 -26.15
N LEU A 84 14.63 6.86 -25.05
CA LEU A 84 15.48 7.28 -23.93
C LEU A 84 16.96 7.29 -24.31
N VAL A 85 17.45 6.30 -25.04
CA VAL A 85 18.84 6.24 -25.54
C VAL A 85 19.12 7.39 -26.49
N ASP A 86 18.20 7.69 -27.43
CA ASP A 86 18.33 8.87 -28.31
C ASP A 86 18.35 10.19 -27.53
N ALA A 87 17.47 10.30 -26.50
CA ALA A 87 17.43 11.49 -25.65
C ALA A 87 18.72 11.67 -24.82
N ILE A 88 19.28 10.58 -24.27
CA ILE A 88 20.57 10.60 -23.56
C ILE A 88 21.69 11.00 -24.49
N ALA A 89 21.82 10.35 -25.67
CA ALA A 89 22.89 10.57 -26.62
C ALA A 89 22.90 12.00 -27.20
N ARG A 90 21.73 12.63 -27.31
CA ARG A 90 21.57 13.99 -27.85
C ARG A 90 21.40 15.05 -26.76
N HIS A 91 21.59 14.72 -25.50
CA HIS A 91 21.43 15.64 -24.36
C HIS A 91 20.08 16.38 -24.35
N ARG A 92 19.02 15.68 -24.71
CA ARG A 92 17.66 16.24 -24.76
C ARG A 92 17.10 16.49 -23.37
N HIS A 93 16.19 17.46 -23.28
CA HIS A 93 15.46 17.76 -22.04
C HIS A 93 14.39 16.71 -21.80
N ILE A 94 14.54 15.91 -20.72
CA ILE A 94 13.61 14.88 -20.28
C ILE A 94 12.87 15.38 -19.05
N VAL A 95 11.53 15.30 -19.06
CA VAL A 95 10.71 15.57 -17.87
C VAL A 95 9.96 14.30 -17.48
N VAL A 96 10.13 13.88 -16.24
CA VAL A 96 9.40 12.79 -15.61
C VAL A 96 8.11 13.33 -14.99
N SER A 97 6.97 12.79 -15.38
CA SER A 97 5.66 13.15 -14.82
C SER A 97 5.14 12.03 -13.94
N GLY A 98 5.25 12.19 -12.61
CA GLY A 98 4.74 11.21 -11.64
C GLY A 98 3.30 11.42 -11.26
N ASP A 99 2.79 10.54 -10.37
CA ASP A 99 1.54 10.75 -9.65
C ASP A 99 1.80 11.41 -8.27
N TYR A 100 0.72 11.77 -7.56
CA TYR A 100 0.75 12.49 -6.28
C TYR A 100 0.71 11.56 -5.05
N ASP A 101 1.18 10.34 -5.16
CA ASP A 101 1.32 9.39 -4.05
C ASP A 101 2.75 8.85 -3.88
N CYS A 102 2.92 7.88 -3.01
CA CYS A 102 4.25 7.34 -2.70
C CYS A 102 4.86 6.57 -3.88
N ASP A 103 4.05 5.86 -4.68
CA ASP A 103 4.54 5.15 -5.87
C ASP A 103 4.98 6.14 -6.95
N GLY A 104 4.16 7.15 -7.25
CA GLY A 104 4.51 8.23 -8.17
C GLY A 104 5.75 9.01 -7.72
N ALA A 105 5.87 9.33 -6.42
CA ALA A 105 7.03 10.04 -5.87
C ALA A 105 8.32 9.21 -5.94
N THR A 106 8.25 7.93 -5.52
CA THR A 106 9.42 7.02 -5.63
C THR A 106 9.76 6.75 -7.09
N GLY A 107 8.76 6.63 -7.95
CA GLY A 107 8.92 6.48 -9.39
C GLY A 107 9.64 7.68 -10.04
N CYS A 108 9.26 8.91 -9.68
CA CYS A 108 9.99 10.12 -10.08
C CYS A 108 11.45 10.07 -9.62
N ALA A 109 11.69 9.75 -8.35
CA ALA A 109 13.04 9.71 -7.79
C ALA A 109 13.90 8.63 -8.47
N VAL A 110 13.36 7.42 -8.69
CA VAL A 110 14.05 6.34 -9.42
C VAL A 110 14.32 6.74 -10.85
N ALA A 111 13.37 7.35 -11.57
CA ALA A 111 13.55 7.80 -12.94
C ALA A 111 14.65 8.87 -13.06
N VAL A 112 14.59 9.92 -12.23
CA VAL A 112 15.55 11.04 -12.27
C VAL A 112 16.96 10.54 -11.90
N ARG A 113 17.11 9.80 -10.78
CA ARG A 113 18.39 9.24 -10.35
C ARG A 113 18.94 8.25 -11.39
N GLY A 114 18.13 7.29 -11.83
CA GLY A 114 18.54 6.26 -12.77
C GLY A 114 18.94 6.82 -14.14
N LEU A 115 18.18 7.77 -14.71
CA LEU A 115 18.53 8.41 -15.96
C LEU A 115 19.82 9.22 -15.87
N ARG A 116 20.05 9.93 -14.75
CA ARG A 116 21.33 10.62 -14.49
C ARG A 116 22.49 9.64 -14.39
N MET A 117 22.33 8.53 -13.69
CA MET A 117 23.34 7.45 -13.61
C MET A 117 23.66 6.88 -15.01
N LEU A 118 22.68 6.83 -15.90
CA LEU A 118 22.83 6.34 -17.29
C LEU A 118 23.31 7.41 -18.27
N GLY A 119 23.65 8.63 -17.80
CA GLY A 119 24.29 9.68 -18.57
C GLY A 119 23.36 10.79 -19.08
N ALA A 120 22.06 10.80 -18.70
CA ALA A 120 21.18 11.91 -19.05
C ALA A 120 21.58 13.18 -18.28
N GLN A 121 21.83 14.29 -19.02
CA GLN A 121 22.29 15.55 -18.42
C GLN A 121 21.16 16.48 -18.00
N HIS A 122 20.04 16.47 -18.72
CA HIS A 122 18.91 17.37 -18.51
C HIS A 122 17.67 16.58 -18.17
N VAL A 123 17.54 16.19 -16.88
CA VAL A 123 16.40 15.46 -16.35
C VAL A 123 15.76 16.25 -15.21
N GLY A 124 14.50 16.60 -15.39
CA GLY A 124 13.63 17.19 -14.38
C GLY A 124 12.41 16.31 -14.11
N TYR A 125 11.54 16.76 -13.21
CA TYR A 125 10.28 16.10 -12.94
C TYR A 125 9.17 17.12 -12.71
N VAL A 126 7.92 16.64 -12.82
CA VAL A 126 6.70 17.34 -12.39
C VAL A 126 5.78 16.34 -11.72
N VAL A 127 5.03 16.81 -10.74
CA VAL A 127 3.95 16.05 -10.11
C VAL A 127 2.68 16.89 -10.12
N PRO A 128 1.50 16.28 -10.36
CA PRO A 128 0.27 17.05 -10.37
C PRO A 128 -0.15 17.45 -8.96
N ASP A 129 -0.62 18.67 -8.80
CA ASP A 129 -1.45 19.05 -7.67
C ASP A 129 -2.86 18.46 -7.87
N ARG A 130 -3.33 17.67 -6.90
CA ARG A 130 -4.61 16.96 -6.97
C ARG A 130 -5.81 17.90 -7.16
N ALA A 131 -5.77 19.09 -6.56
CA ALA A 131 -6.84 20.07 -6.62
C ALA A 131 -6.83 20.85 -7.94
N VAL A 132 -5.64 21.24 -8.41
CA VAL A 132 -5.45 22.12 -9.57
C VAL A 132 -5.39 21.35 -10.89
N HIS A 133 -4.59 20.28 -10.92
CA HIS A 133 -4.28 19.57 -12.17
C HIS A 133 -5.10 18.29 -12.34
N GLY A 134 -5.65 17.73 -11.26
CA GLY A 134 -6.31 16.43 -11.27
C GLY A 134 -5.33 15.27 -11.27
N TYR A 135 -5.71 14.14 -11.90
CA TYR A 135 -4.92 12.91 -11.92
C TYR A 135 -4.08 12.79 -13.21
N GLY A 136 -2.82 12.44 -13.08
CA GLY A 136 -1.92 12.06 -14.16
C GLY A 136 -1.52 13.20 -15.08
N LEU A 137 -1.06 12.85 -16.30
CA LEU A 137 -0.66 13.82 -17.31
C LEU A 137 -1.89 14.50 -17.91
N THR A 138 -2.16 15.74 -17.52
CA THR A 138 -3.27 16.56 -18.02
C THR A 138 -2.76 17.71 -18.90
N PRO A 139 -3.61 18.34 -19.76
CA PRO A 139 -3.22 19.54 -20.51
C PRO A 139 -2.75 20.68 -19.62
N ALA A 140 -3.37 20.86 -18.42
CA ALA A 140 -2.98 21.87 -17.45
C ALA A 140 -1.56 21.60 -16.93
N LEU A 141 -1.23 20.35 -16.57
CA LEU A 141 0.10 19.98 -16.11
C LEU A 141 1.14 20.14 -17.24
N VAL A 142 0.82 19.73 -18.47
CA VAL A 142 1.70 19.92 -19.65
C VAL A 142 2.00 21.40 -19.90
N ALA A 143 1.04 22.28 -19.66
CA ALA A 143 1.23 23.73 -19.82
C ALA A 143 2.26 24.32 -18.83
N THR A 144 2.42 23.74 -17.64
CA THR A 144 3.41 24.18 -16.63
C THR A 144 4.85 23.86 -17.02
N MET A 145 5.08 22.88 -17.89
CA MET A 145 6.42 22.47 -18.32
C MET A 145 7.03 23.54 -19.25
N GLN A 146 7.85 24.41 -18.69
CA GLN A 146 8.50 25.50 -19.41
C GLN A 146 10.02 25.49 -19.14
N PRO A 147 10.89 25.46 -20.21
CA PRO A 147 10.53 25.25 -21.62
C PRO A 147 9.90 23.89 -21.89
N ALA A 148 9.24 23.73 -23.03
CA ALA A 148 8.68 22.44 -23.42
C ALA A 148 9.80 21.38 -23.50
N PRO A 149 9.65 20.21 -22.86
CA PRO A 149 10.64 19.14 -22.92
C PRO A 149 10.66 18.47 -24.31
N ASP A 150 11.78 17.86 -24.65
CA ASP A 150 11.88 17.01 -25.84
C ASP A 150 11.16 15.67 -25.62
N LEU A 151 11.24 15.15 -24.38
CA LEU A 151 10.66 13.87 -23.98
C LEU A 151 9.98 13.98 -22.64
N ILE A 152 8.73 13.54 -22.57
CA ILE A 152 8.00 13.31 -21.32
C ILE A 152 7.97 11.82 -21.05
N VAL A 153 8.30 11.41 -19.82
CA VAL A 153 8.16 10.04 -19.33
C VAL A 153 7.16 10.06 -18.17
N THR A 154 5.99 9.43 -18.34
CA THR A 154 5.08 9.30 -17.20
C THR A 154 5.50 8.12 -16.33
N VAL A 155 5.27 8.20 -15.02
CA VAL A 155 5.48 7.11 -14.07
C VAL A 155 4.27 7.00 -13.19
N ASP A 156 3.72 5.80 -13.08
CA ASP A 156 2.53 5.49 -12.28
C ASP A 156 1.26 6.21 -12.76
N ASN A 157 1.27 6.66 -13.99
CA ASN A 157 0.13 7.28 -14.67
C ASN A 157 0.36 7.28 -16.19
N GLY A 158 -0.64 7.72 -16.93
CA GLY A 158 -0.49 7.96 -18.35
C GLY A 158 -1.38 7.09 -19.23
N ILE A 159 -1.72 5.86 -18.79
CA ILE A 159 -2.52 4.94 -19.61
C ILE A 159 -3.92 5.48 -19.94
N ALA A 160 -4.44 6.39 -19.13
CA ALA A 160 -5.72 7.07 -19.33
C ALA A 160 -5.57 8.57 -19.68
N SER A 161 -4.34 9.06 -19.91
CA SER A 161 -4.03 10.50 -20.09
C SER A 161 -4.16 10.98 -21.52
N PHE A 162 -5.24 10.67 -22.23
CA PHE A 162 -5.45 11.01 -23.65
C PHE A 162 -5.24 12.48 -23.96
N ALA A 163 -5.92 13.36 -23.24
CA ALA A 163 -5.86 14.80 -23.47
C ALA A 163 -4.45 15.37 -23.19
N GLY A 164 -3.78 14.86 -22.15
CA GLY A 164 -2.42 15.25 -21.81
C GLY A 164 -1.40 14.84 -22.87
N VAL A 165 -1.51 13.61 -23.39
CA VAL A 165 -0.65 13.12 -24.47
C VAL A 165 -0.86 13.96 -25.75
N ILE A 166 -2.11 14.27 -26.12
CA ILE A 166 -2.42 15.15 -27.26
C ILE A 166 -1.80 16.54 -27.04
N ALA A 167 -1.95 17.13 -25.85
CA ALA A 167 -1.39 18.44 -25.53
C ALA A 167 0.15 18.44 -25.57
N ALA A 168 0.80 17.39 -25.09
CA ALA A 168 2.26 17.23 -25.14
C ALA A 168 2.77 17.14 -26.59
N LYS A 169 2.14 16.29 -27.42
CA LYS A 169 2.48 16.12 -28.83
C LYS A 169 2.25 17.42 -29.65
N ALA A 170 1.21 18.18 -29.34
CA ALA A 170 0.94 19.48 -29.94
C ALA A 170 2.07 20.52 -29.65
N ARG A 171 2.83 20.33 -28.58
CA ARG A 171 4.01 21.13 -28.23
C ARG A 171 5.34 20.57 -28.79
N GLY A 172 5.27 19.49 -29.58
CA GLY A 172 6.43 18.83 -30.16
C GLY A 172 7.14 17.84 -29.23
N CYS A 173 6.59 17.56 -28.03
CA CYS A 173 7.16 16.58 -27.10
C CYS A 173 6.92 15.15 -27.58
N LYS A 174 7.92 14.28 -27.42
CA LYS A 174 7.71 12.83 -27.44
C LYS A 174 7.16 12.38 -26.07
N VAL A 175 6.37 11.30 -26.05
CA VAL A 175 5.76 10.78 -24.81
C VAL A 175 6.00 9.29 -24.68
N VAL A 176 6.64 8.89 -23.58
CA VAL A 176 6.74 7.50 -23.11
C VAL A 176 5.84 7.35 -21.88
N VAL A 177 4.90 6.44 -21.96
CA VAL A 177 4.05 6.07 -20.81
C VAL A 177 4.66 4.87 -20.11
N THR A 178 4.97 4.99 -18.80
CA THR A 178 5.20 3.85 -17.90
C THR A 178 4.11 3.85 -16.84
N ASP A 179 3.34 2.77 -16.79
CA ASP A 179 2.15 2.67 -15.96
C ASP A 179 1.90 1.21 -15.60
N HIS A 180 1.08 0.96 -14.60
CA HIS A 180 0.63 -0.37 -14.19
C HIS A 180 -0.91 -0.45 -14.05
N HIS A 181 -1.59 0.65 -14.16
CA HIS A 181 -3.05 0.69 -14.09
C HIS A 181 -3.69 -0.06 -15.26
N LEU A 182 -4.90 -0.57 -15.05
CA LEU A 182 -5.65 -1.29 -16.07
C LEU A 182 -6.00 -0.34 -17.24
N PRO A 183 -5.69 -0.72 -18.48
CA PRO A 183 -6.01 0.09 -19.64
C PRO A 183 -7.52 0.12 -19.91
N GLY A 184 -7.99 1.20 -20.53
CA GLY A 184 -9.32 1.26 -21.13
C GLY A 184 -9.37 0.52 -22.47
N ALA A 185 -10.53 0.58 -23.13
CA ALA A 185 -10.74 -0.01 -24.47
C ALA A 185 -9.86 0.63 -25.56
N VAL A 186 -9.44 1.86 -25.35
CA VAL A 186 -8.56 2.64 -26.24
C VAL A 186 -7.33 3.05 -25.46
N LEU A 187 -6.18 3.12 -26.12
CA LEU A 187 -4.92 3.59 -25.55
C LEU A 187 -4.60 5.03 -26.01
N PRO A 188 -3.89 5.84 -25.19
CA PRO A 188 -3.41 7.14 -25.63
C PRO A 188 -2.37 6.99 -26.77
N ASP A 189 -2.34 7.97 -27.68
CA ASP A 189 -1.40 8.01 -28.81
C ASP A 189 0.02 8.45 -28.36
N ALA A 190 0.59 7.74 -27.36
CA ALA A 190 1.95 7.94 -26.91
C ALA A 190 2.97 7.31 -27.88
N ASP A 191 4.22 7.81 -27.88
CA ASP A 191 5.28 7.27 -28.76
C ASP A 191 5.75 5.87 -28.30
N ALA A 192 5.62 5.54 -27.01
CA ALA A 192 5.75 4.20 -26.44
C ALA A 192 4.91 4.05 -25.18
N ILE A 193 4.40 2.85 -24.94
CA ILE A 193 3.66 2.51 -23.71
C ILE A 193 4.27 1.23 -23.13
N VAL A 194 4.71 1.28 -21.88
CA VAL A 194 5.22 0.15 -21.10
C VAL A 194 4.28 -0.05 -19.91
N ASN A 195 3.48 -1.10 -19.99
CA ASN A 195 2.53 -1.44 -18.94
C ASN A 195 2.28 -2.94 -18.96
N PRO A 196 2.59 -3.70 -17.87
CA PRO A 196 2.43 -5.15 -17.83
C PRO A 196 0.97 -5.61 -17.93
N ASN A 197 0.01 -4.70 -17.71
CA ASN A 197 -1.42 -5.00 -17.75
C ASN A 197 -2.08 -4.74 -19.10
N LEU A 198 -1.29 -4.43 -20.15
CA LEU A 198 -1.83 -4.35 -21.50
C LEU A 198 -2.34 -5.70 -21.98
N PRO A 199 -3.45 -5.75 -22.73
CA PRO A 199 -3.92 -6.98 -23.36
C PRO A 199 -2.82 -7.61 -24.23
N GLY A 200 -2.50 -8.88 -23.97
CA GLY A 200 -1.48 -9.61 -24.72
C GLY A 200 -0.03 -9.36 -24.29
N ASP A 201 0.21 -8.53 -23.27
CA ASP A 201 1.54 -8.37 -22.70
C ASP A 201 2.08 -9.68 -22.12
N GLY A 202 3.35 -10.00 -22.43
CA GLY A 202 3.98 -11.28 -22.07
C GLY A 202 4.71 -11.29 -20.74
N PHE A 203 4.79 -10.15 -20.02
CA PHE A 203 5.50 -10.10 -18.74
C PHE A 203 4.77 -10.91 -17.67
N ALA A 204 5.48 -11.80 -17.00
CA ALA A 204 4.84 -12.78 -16.11
C ALA A 204 4.30 -12.15 -14.82
N SER A 205 4.94 -11.09 -14.29
CA SER A 205 4.43 -10.36 -13.12
C SER A 205 3.47 -9.25 -13.55
N LYS A 206 2.18 -9.46 -13.31
CA LYS A 206 1.14 -8.44 -13.53
C LYS A 206 0.96 -7.52 -12.33
N ALA A 207 1.78 -7.70 -11.30
CA ALA A 207 1.69 -7.01 -10.02
C ALA A 207 2.76 -5.91 -9.83
N LEU A 208 3.53 -5.55 -10.87
CA LEU A 208 4.43 -4.41 -10.76
C LEU A 208 3.65 -3.14 -10.44
N CYS A 209 4.18 -2.29 -9.57
CA CYS A 209 3.74 -0.92 -9.38
C CYS A 209 4.46 0.04 -10.34
N GLY A 210 4.08 1.33 -10.36
CA GLY A 210 4.63 2.33 -11.28
C GLY A 210 6.14 2.45 -11.17
N VAL A 211 6.70 2.56 -9.95
CA VAL A 211 8.17 2.60 -9.75
C VAL A 211 8.84 1.30 -10.21
N GLY A 212 8.18 0.16 -10.06
CA GLY A 212 8.68 -1.13 -10.54
C GLY A 212 8.80 -1.17 -12.06
N VAL A 213 7.78 -0.70 -12.79
CA VAL A 213 7.81 -0.60 -14.26
C VAL A 213 8.95 0.33 -14.72
N MET A 214 9.09 1.49 -14.06
CA MET A 214 10.18 2.43 -14.36
C MET A 214 11.55 1.81 -14.10
N PHE A 215 11.73 1.08 -13.01
CA PHE A 215 12.99 0.39 -12.71
C PHE A 215 13.34 -0.63 -13.78
N TYR A 216 12.37 -1.41 -14.26
CA TYR A 216 12.57 -2.36 -15.36
C TYR A 216 12.96 -1.66 -16.68
N LEU A 217 12.37 -0.50 -16.96
CA LEU A 217 12.77 0.32 -18.12
C LEU A 217 14.23 0.78 -18.00
N LEU A 218 14.66 1.22 -16.80
CA LEU A 218 16.07 1.60 -16.56
C LEU A 218 17.03 0.41 -16.73
N LEU A 219 16.64 -0.80 -16.28
CA LEU A 219 17.43 -2.02 -16.51
C LEU A 219 17.58 -2.31 -18.00
N ALA A 220 16.53 -2.13 -18.80
CA ALA A 220 16.57 -2.32 -20.25
C ALA A 220 17.43 -1.26 -20.94
N VAL A 221 17.32 0.03 -20.55
CA VAL A 221 18.18 1.11 -21.06
C VAL A 221 19.64 0.83 -20.74
N ARG A 222 19.97 0.43 -19.50
CA ARG A 222 21.32 0.06 -19.10
C ARG A 222 21.86 -1.10 -19.95
N ALA A 223 21.07 -2.16 -20.16
CA ALA A 223 21.46 -3.31 -20.98
C ALA A 223 21.75 -2.89 -22.43
N HIS A 224 20.94 -2.00 -23.00
CA HIS A 224 21.14 -1.47 -24.35
C HIS A 224 22.43 -0.63 -24.46
N LEU A 225 22.66 0.29 -23.52
CA LEU A 225 23.87 1.12 -23.46
C LEU A 225 25.13 0.27 -23.26
N ARG A 226 25.05 -0.80 -22.43
CA ARG A 226 26.13 -1.78 -22.26
C ARG A 226 26.48 -2.46 -23.58
N ALA A 227 25.47 -2.89 -24.34
CA ALA A 227 25.66 -3.53 -25.65
C ALA A 227 26.32 -2.58 -26.68
N GLN A 228 26.14 -1.28 -26.52
CA GLN A 228 26.80 -0.24 -27.33
C GLN A 228 28.21 0.15 -26.84
N GLY A 229 28.68 -0.45 -25.71
CA GLY A 229 29.99 -0.12 -25.14
C GLY A 229 30.05 1.21 -24.37
N ALA A 230 28.90 1.80 -24.03
CA ALA A 230 28.83 3.13 -23.40
C ALA A 230 29.52 3.21 -22.01
N PHE A 231 29.80 2.08 -21.39
CA PHE A 231 30.40 2.01 -20.04
C PHE A 231 31.87 1.54 -20.04
N ALA A 232 32.51 1.46 -21.22
CA ALA A 232 33.87 0.93 -21.35
C ALA A 232 34.88 1.68 -20.48
N ASP A 233 34.76 3.01 -20.40
CA ASP A 233 35.70 3.87 -19.69
C ASP A 233 35.28 4.26 -18.28
N ALA A 234 33.98 4.42 -18.04
CA ALA A 234 33.43 4.97 -16.80
C ALA A 234 32.93 3.89 -15.79
N GLY A 235 32.86 2.63 -16.24
CA GLY A 235 32.23 1.56 -15.48
C GLY A 235 30.69 1.59 -15.57
N GLU A 236 30.09 0.42 -15.46
CA GLU A 236 28.64 0.27 -15.53
C GLU A 236 27.97 0.70 -14.21
N PRO A 237 26.93 1.58 -14.24
CA PRO A 237 26.26 2.01 -13.03
C PRO A 237 25.46 0.88 -12.38
N ASP A 238 25.57 0.78 -11.05
CA ASP A 238 24.81 -0.17 -10.25
C ASP A 238 23.42 0.38 -9.89
N LEU A 239 22.43 0.01 -10.66
CA LEU A 239 21.03 0.40 -10.42
C LEU A 239 20.43 -0.29 -9.18
N SER A 240 21.09 -1.28 -8.56
CA SER A 240 20.58 -1.89 -7.33
C SER A 240 20.55 -0.90 -6.15
N SER A 241 21.33 0.18 -6.23
CA SER A 241 21.29 1.32 -5.29
C SER A 241 19.96 2.07 -5.27
N LEU A 242 19.05 1.84 -6.24
CA LEU A 242 17.70 2.43 -6.31
C LEU A 242 16.62 1.51 -5.70
N LEU A 243 16.98 0.30 -5.26
CA LEU A 243 16.01 -0.69 -4.80
C LEU A 243 15.33 -0.31 -3.49
N ASP A 244 15.91 0.55 -2.67
CA ASP A 244 15.27 1.10 -1.49
C ASP A 244 14.00 1.91 -1.87
N LEU A 245 14.08 2.74 -2.91
CA LEU A 245 12.95 3.49 -3.45
C LEU A 245 11.93 2.58 -4.14
N VAL A 246 12.39 1.58 -4.90
CA VAL A 246 11.52 0.58 -5.54
C VAL A 246 10.75 -0.22 -4.49
N ALA A 247 11.43 -0.65 -3.41
CA ALA A 247 10.78 -1.36 -2.30
C ALA A 247 9.73 -0.49 -1.60
N LEU A 248 10.05 0.79 -1.37
CA LEU A 248 9.14 1.73 -0.72
C LEU A 248 7.87 1.93 -1.54
N GLY A 249 7.97 2.25 -2.84
CA GLY A 249 6.79 2.42 -3.71
C GLY A 249 5.98 1.14 -3.83
N SER A 250 6.62 -0.01 -4.10
CA SER A 250 5.93 -1.30 -4.24
C SER A 250 5.11 -1.68 -3.00
N VAL A 251 5.64 -1.45 -1.80
CA VAL A 251 4.91 -1.76 -0.56
C VAL A 251 3.84 -0.72 -0.27
N ALA A 252 4.09 0.56 -0.55
CA ALA A 252 3.15 1.65 -0.29
C ALA A 252 1.92 1.62 -1.20
N ASP A 253 2.08 1.17 -2.44
CA ASP A 253 1.00 1.01 -3.42
C ASP A 253 0.13 -0.25 -3.16
N LEU A 254 0.55 -1.11 -2.23
CA LEU A 254 -0.18 -2.34 -1.87
C LEU A 254 -0.34 -3.33 -3.03
N VAL A 255 0.58 -3.33 -4.00
CA VAL A 255 0.57 -4.35 -5.05
C VAL A 255 0.83 -5.75 -4.46
N PRO A 256 0.27 -6.81 -5.06
CA PRO A 256 0.57 -8.17 -4.65
C PRO A 256 2.08 -8.46 -4.66
N LEU A 257 2.60 -8.97 -3.55
CA LEU A 257 3.99 -9.40 -3.44
C LEU A 257 4.17 -10.80 -4.04
N ASP A 258 4.09 -10.89 -5.36
CA ASP A 258 4.47 -12.09 -6.10
C ASP A 258 6.00 -12.35 -5.99
N ALA A 259 6.50 -13.42 -6.57
CA ALA A 259 7.91 -13.78 -6.44
C ALA A 259 8.85 -12.67 -6.94
N ASN A 260 8.48 -11.97 -8.02
CA ASN A 260 9.26 -10.89 -8.59
C ASN A 260 9.28 -9.65 -7.68
N ASN A 261 8.12 -9.22 -7.20
CA ASN A 261 8.02 -8.09 -6.27
C ASN A 261 8.70 -8.38 -4.93
N ARG A 262 8.62 -9.63 -4.41
CA ARG A 262 9.37 -10.02 -3.20
C ARG A 262 10.87 -9.87 -3.39
N ALA A 263 11.41 -10.25 -4.57
CA ALA A 263 12.84 -10.09 -4.84
C ALA A 263 13.26 -8.62 -4.90
N LEU A 264 12.45 -7.74 -5.52
CA LEU A 264 12.69 -6.28 -5.54
C LEU A 264 12.65 -5.69 -4.13
N VAL A 265 11.59 -5.99 -3.37
CA VAL A 265 11.39 -5.45 -2.02
C VAL A 265 12.47 -5.93 -1.06
N GLU A 266 12.81 -7.21 -1.07
CA GLU A 266 13.89 -7.74 -0.21
C GLU A 266 15.26 -7.19 -0.62
N GLY A 267 15.49 -6.95 -1.92
CA GLY A 267 16.68 -6.26 -2.41
C GLY A 267 16.83 -4.88 -1.76
N GLY A 268 15.78 -4.08 -1.77
CA GLY A 268 15.74 -2.76 -1.13
C GLY A 268 15.89 -2.82 0.38
N LEU A 269 15.16 -3.72 1.05
CA LEU A 269 15.27 -3.90 2.51
C LEU A 269 16.69 -4.31 2.94
N ARG A 270 17.35 -5.18 2.18
CA ARG A 270 18.76 -5.53 2.44
C ARG A 270 19.69 -4.33 2.31
N GLY A 271 19.50 -3.51 1.26
CA GLY A 271 20.24 -2.26 1.09
C GLY A 271 20.05 -1.31 2.27
N MET A 272 18.80 -1.09 2.71
CA MET A 272 18.45 -0.27 3.87
C MET A 272 19.12 -0.78 5.14
N ARG A 273 19.02 -2.07 5.44
CA ARG A 273 19.64 -2.70 6.64
C ARG A 273 21.17 -2.60 6.64
N ALA A 274 21.78 -2.61 5.46
CA ALA A 274 23.23 -2.45 5.27
C ALA A 274 23.71 -0.99 5.33
N GLY A 275 22.79 -0.01 5.46
CA GLY A 275 23.13 1.42 5.49
C GLY A 275 23.32 2.05 4.11
N ASN A 276 22.85 1.40 3.04
CA ASN A 276 22.98 1.87 1.65
C ASN A 276 21.68 2.55 1.14
N ALA A 277 20.78 2.95 2.04
CA ALA A 277 19.59 3.70 1.64
C ALA A 277 19.95 5.13 1.23
N CYS A 278 19.15 5.73 0.32
CA CYS A 278 19.26 7.15 0.02
C CYS A 278 19.01 8.01 1.27
N ALA A 279 19.57 9.22 1.31
CA ALA A 279 19.50 10.09 2.47
C ALA A 279 18.04 10.39 2.89
N GLY A 280 17.11 10.53 1.93
CA GLY A 280 15.69 10.76 2.19
C GLY A 280 15.02 9.60 2.94
N VAL A 281 15.22 8.36 2.48
CA VAL A 281 14.69 7.17 3.17
C VAL A 281 15.28 7.03 4.56
N ALA A 282 16.61 7.21 4.72
CA ALA A 282 17.27 7.16 6.02
C ALA A 282 16.71 8.22 6.99
N ALA A 283 16.51 9.46 6.52
CA ALA A 283 15.94 10.54 7.31
C ALA A 283 14.48 10.26 7.72
N LEU A 284 13.67 9.66 6.85
CA LEU A 284 12.29 9.27 7.17
C LEU A 284 12.24 8.19 8.25
N PHE A 285 13.16 7.22 8.25
CA PHE A 285 13.31 6.25 9.33
C PHE A 285 13.68 6.96 10.64
N GLU A 286 14.68 7.86 10.62
CA GLU A 286 15.13 8.60 11.79
C GLU A 286 14.00 9.41 12.44
N VAL A 287 13.30 10.26 11.67
CA VAL A 287 12.20 11.11 12.21
C VAL A 287 10.99 10.29 12.66
N SER A 288 10.87 9.05 12.18
CA SER A 288 9.83 8.13 12.63
C SER A 288 10.19 7.35 13.90
N GLY A 289 11.42 7.47 14.39
CA GLY A 289 11.93 6.71 15.52
C GLY A 289 12.12 5.22 15.22
N ARG A 290 12.33 4.83 13.95
CA ARG A 290 12.56 3.46 13.52
C ARG A 290 14.04 3.21 13.23
N ASP A 291 14.54 2.06 13.64
CA ASP A 291 15.89 1.62 13.30
C ASP A 291 15.89 0.99 11.90
N ILE A 292 16.48 1.70 10.94
CA ILE A 292 16.58 1.26 9.54
C ILE A 292 17.33 -0.08 9.41
N ARG A 293 18.25 -0.41 10.34
CA ARG A 293 18.98 -1.69 10.35
C ARG A 293 18.07 -2.88 10.65
N LYS A 294 16.87 -2.63 11.19
CA LYS A 294 15.84 -3.62 11.48
C LYS A 294 14.63 -3.49 10.55
N ALA A 295 14.77 -2.77 9.43
CA ALA A 295 13.67 -2.47 8.50
C ALA A 295 12.99 -3.73 7.99
N VAL A 296 11.65 -3.70 7.95
CA VAL A 296 10.78 -4.72 7.37
C VAL A 296 9.74 -4.06 6.46
N ALA A 297 9.10 -4.83 5.57
CA ALA A 297 8.11 -4.28 4.64
C ALA A 297 6.99 -3.51 5.36
N ALA A 298 6.57 -3.95 6.54
CA ALA A 298 5.57 -3.25 7.35
C ALA A 298 6.00 -1.81 7.73
N ASP A 299 7.29 -1.53 7.92
CA ASP A 299 7.76 -0.17 8.18
C ASP A 299 7.55 0.70 6.93
N LEU A 300 7.81 0.17 5.72
CA LEU A 300 7.60 0.89 4.46
C LEU A 300 6.13 1.23 4.26
N GLY A 301 5.23 0.25 4.42
CA GLY A 301 3.79 0.44 4.16
C GLY A 301 3.05 1.22 5.25
N TYR A 302 3.42 1.07 6.52
CA TYR A 302 2.66 1.67 7.63
C TYR A 302 3.35 2.84 8.33
N VAL A 303 4.65 3.03 8.08
CA VAL A 303 5.42 4.11 8.72
C VAL A 303 5.93 5.10 7.68
N ILE A 304 6.71 4.67 6.69
CA ILE A 304 7.38 5.57 5.75
C ILE A 304 6.42 6.07 4.67
N GLY A 305 5.77 5.17 3.92
CA GLY A 305 4.85 5.51 2.83
C GLY A 305 3.74 6.50 3.24
N PRO A 306 3.07 6.34 4.40
CA PRO A 306 2.06 7.29 4.85
C PRO A 306 2.55 8.72 5.06
N ARG A 307 3.85 8.94 5.36
CA ARG A 307 4.44 10.28 5.48
C ARG A 307 4.54 10.97 4.12
N ILE A 308 4.98 10.24 3.10
CA ILE A 308 5.03 10.74 1.72
C ILE A 308 3.60 10.95 1.21
N ASN A 309 2.72 9.96 1.35
CA ASN A 309 1.33 10.05 0.90
C ASN A 309 0.54 11.21 1.53
N ALA A 310 0.94 11.68 2.72
CA ALA A 310 0.27 12.81 3.38
C ALA A 310 0.49 14.13 2.62
N ALA A 311 1.65 14.32 1.99
CA ALA A 311 1.92 15.50 1.16
C ALA A 311 0.91 15.62 0.01
N GLY A 312 0.73 14.59 -0.80
CA GLY A 312 -0.24 14.60 -1.92
C GLY A 312 -1.71 14.64 -1.51
N ARG A 313 -2.02 14.64 -0.20
CA ARG A 313 -3.39 14.79 0.31
C ARG A 313 -3.69 16.16 0.87
N LEU A 314 -2.72 16.82 1.47
CA LEU A 314 -2.89 18.08 2.22
C LEU A 314 -2.04 19.23 1.65
N GLU A 315 -0.94 18.90 0.95
CA GLU A 315 0.08 19.82 0.48
C GLU A 315 0.54 19.46 -0.94
N ASP A 316 1.72 19.89 -1.33
CA ASP A 316 2.37 19.58 -2.61
C ASP A 316 3.27 18.34 -2.49
N MET A 317 3.04 17.33 -3.33
CA MET A 317 3.86 16.12 -3.39
C MET A 317 5.33 16.38 -3.76
N THR A 318 5.65 17.53 -4.32
CA THR A 318 7.03 17.97 -4.60
C THR A 318 7.94 17.81 -3.36
N ILE A 319 7.42 18.08 -2.15
CA ILE A 319 8.17 17.88 -0.89
C ILE A 319 8.59 16.41 -0.73
N GLY A 320 7.72 15.48 -1.09
CA GLY A 320 8.01 14.04 -1.05
C GLY A 320 9.10 13.65 -2.04
N VAL A 321 8.99 14.09 -3.29
CA VAL A 321 9.98 13.81 -4.34
C VAL A 321 11.33 14.44 -3.99
N GLU A 322 11.35 15.70 -3.55
CA GLU A 322 12.58 16.39 -3.12
C GLU A 322 13.28 15.69 -1.95
N CYS A 323 12.51 15.17 -0.98
CA CYS A 323 13.07 14.37 0.11
C CYS A 323 13.80 13.13 -0.42
N LEU A 324 13.22 12.43 -1.39
CA LEU A 324 13.80 11.22 -1.99
C LEU A 324 14.95 11.51 -2.96
N LEU A 325 15.01 12.72 -3.53
CA LEU A 325 16.09 13.19 -4.40
C LEU A 325 17.24 13.85 -3.64
N ALA A 326 17.04 14.24 -2.37
CA ALA A 326 18.09 14.87 -1.58
C ALA A 326 19.29 13.95 -1.39
N ASP A 327 20.50 14.46 -1.70
CA ASP A 327 21.76 13.76 -1.44
C ASP A 327 22.44 14.29 -0.17
N ASP A 328 22.16 15.56 0.21
CA ASP A 328 22.62 16.13 1.46
C ASP A 328 21.76 15.62 2.65
N PRO A 329 22.35 14.95 3.67
CA PRO A 329 21.60 14.44 4.81
C PRO A 329 20.87 15.50 5.62
N ALA A 330 21.41 16.73 5.71
CA ALA A 330 20.76 17.82 6.44
C ALA A 330 19.49 18.27 5.72
N ARG A 331 19.54 18.42 4.39
CA ARG A 331 18.38 18.76 3.57
C ARG A 331 17.33 17.63 3.58
N ALA A 332 17.77 16.38 3.47
CA ALA A 332 16.89 15.21 3.57
C ALA A 332 16.13 15.18 4.90
N ARG A 333 16.83 15.46 6.01
CA ARG A 333 16.22 15.51 7.34
C ARG A 333 15.20 16.66 7.49
N GLU A 334 15.51 17.84 6.97
CA GLU A 334 14.57 18.98 6.96
C GLU A 334 13.26 18.59 6.26
N LEU A 335 13.34 18.01 5.05
CA LEU A 335 12.19 17.58 4.27
C LEU A 335 11.43 16.42 4.96
N ALA A 336 12.15 15.45 5.54
CA ALA A 336 11.54 14.36 6.31
C ALA A 336 10.79 14.87 7.56
N CYS A 337 11.30 15.89 8.24
CA CYS A 337 10.60 16.55 9.36
C CYS A 337 9.30 17.24 8.88
N ALA A 338 9.33 17.91 7.73
CA ALA A 338 8.13 18.52 7.15
C ALA A 338 7.08 17.44 6.82
N LEU A 339 7.47 16.36 6.14
CA LEU A 339 6.59 15.23 5.85
C LEU A 339 6.03 14.56 7.12
N HIS A 340 6.82 14.47 8.18
CA HIS A 340 6.37 13.96 9.47
C HIS A 340 5.28 14.85 10.09
N GLY A 341 5.45 16.19 10.03
CA GLY A 341 4.46 17.15 10.48
C GLY A 341 3.16 17.09 9.70
N ILE A 342 3.23 17.07 8.35
CA ILE A 342 2.06 16.93 7.47
C ILE A 342 1.31 15.62 7.76
N ASN A 343 2.04 14.52 7.97
CA ASN A 343 1.40 13.25 8.31
C ASN A 343 0.76 13.24 9.71
N ALA A 344 1.31 13.98 10.69
CA ALA A 344 0.68 14.16 11.99
C ALA A 344 -0.65 14.91 11.84
N GLN A 345 -0.64 16.05 11.14
CA GLN A 345 -1.83 16.83 10.82
C GLN A 345 -2.89 16.00 10.08
N ARG A 346 -2.47 15.23 9.07
CA ARG A 346 -3.37 14.31 8.34
C ARG A 346 -4.03 13.30 9.28
N ARG A 347 -3.28 12.73 10.26
CA ARG A 347 -3.82 11.76 11.23
C ARG A 347 -4.85 12.38 12.16
N ASP A 348 -4.56 13.58 12.66
CA ASP A 348 -5.46 14.31 13.57
C ASP A 348 -6.78 14.66 12.86
N LEU A 349 -6.68 15.18 11.63
CA LEU A 349 -7.85 15.47 10.81
C LEU A 349 -8.64 14.19 10.46
N GLN A 350 -7.95 13.10 10.12
CA GLN A 350 -8.59 11.81 9.89
C GLN A 350 -9.31 11.29 11.14
N ALA A 351 -8.72 11.41 12.32
CA ALA A 351 -9.31 10.96 13.57
C ALA A 351 -10.63 11.74 13.85
N SER A 352 -10.60 13.07 13.76
CA SER A 352 -11.80 13.89 13.89
C SER A 352 -12.90 13.49 12.92
N MET A 353 -12.58 13.38 11.62
CA MET A 353 -13.56 12.98 10.60
C MET A 353 -14.11 11.55 10.80
N VAL A 354 -13.31 10.63 11.34
CA VAL A 354 -13.78 9.27 11.69
C VAL A 354 -14.71 9.31 12.88
N ASP A 355 -14.41 10.11 13.90
CA ASP A 355 -15.27 10.27 15.08
C ASP A 355 -16.63 10.86 14.69
N ASP A 356 -16.65 11.87 13.81
CA ASP A 356 -17.89 12.45 13.26
C ASP A 356 -18.70 11.41 12.47
N ALA A 357 -18.02 10.62 11.61
CA ALA A 357 -18.65 9.56 10.83
C ALA A 357 -19.28 8.49 11.74
N LEU A 358 -18.58 8.11 12.81
CA LEU A 358 -19.08 7.10 13.75
C LEU A 358 -20.24 7.62 14.59
N ALA A 359 -20.19 8.88 15.03
CA ALA A 359 -21.31 9.53 15.72
C ALA A 359 -22.57 9.57 14.85
N THR A 360 -22.42 9.85 13.55
CA THR A 360 -23.53 9.81 12.59
C THR A 360 -24.11 8.41 12.46
N LEU A 361 -23.26 7.38 12.41
CA LEU A 361 -23.67 5.98 12.29
C LEU A 361 -24.31 5.42 13.57
N ASP A 362 -23.87 5.87 14.76
CA ASP A 362 -24.46 5.45 16.03
C ASP A 362 -25.94 5.93 16.18
N GLY A 363 -26.33 7.00 15.45
CA GLY A 363 -27.71 7.50 15.37
C GLY A 363 -28.60 6.79 14.34
N ILE A 364 -28.02 5.99 13.45
CA ILE A 364 -28.75 5.25 12.40
C ILE A 364 -28.86 3.79 12.83
N ASP A 365 -30.02 3.18 12.62
CA ASP A 365 -30.17 1.72 12.77
C ASP A 365 -29.47 1.03 11.59
N ALA A 366 -28.12 0.97 11.66
CA ALA A 366 -27.27 0.44 10.62
C ALA A 366 -27.38 -1.10 10.48
N GLY A 367 -28.21 -1.77 11.28
CA GLY A 367 -28.52 -3.20 11.14
C GLY A 367 -29.10 -3.55 9.78
N ASP A 368 -29.76 -2.61 9.13
CA ASP A 368 -30.43 -2.79 7.83
C ASP A 368 -29.64 -2.25 6.64
N ALA A 369 -28.60 -1.44 6.82
CA ALA A 369 -27.83 -0.87 5.70
C ALA A 369 -26.79 -1.88 5.17
N PHE A 370 -26.85 -2.20 3.88
CA PHE A 370 -25.88 -3.03 3.17
C PHE A 370 -24.77 -2.21 2.53
N GLY A 371 -25.11 -1.03 2.00
CA GLY A 371 -24.18 -0.04 1.49
C GLY A 371 -24.27 1.25 2.31
N ILE A 372 -23.13 1.75 2.79
CA ILE A 372 -23.08 2.94 3.66
C ILE A 372 -22.65 4.14 2.83
N SER A 373 -23.44 5.22 2.87
CA SER A 373 -23.09 6.52 2.29
C SER A 373 -23.00 7.56 3.40
N LEU A 374 -21.91 8.34 3.43
CA LEU A 374 -21.62 9.36 4.44
C LEU A 374 -21.26 10.67 3.76
N PHE A 375 -21.74 11.79 4.31
CA PHE A 375 -21.40 13.13 3.86
C PHE A 375 -21.37 14.08 5.04
N ASP A 376 -20.38 14.96 5.05
CA ASP A 376 -20.34 16.09 5.94
C ASP A 376 -19.70 17.30 5.23
N GLU A 377 -20.27 18.48 5.43
CA GLU A 377 -19.83 19.73 4.78
C GLU A 377 -18.43 20.19 5.25
N THR A 378 -18.00 19.75 6.43
CA THR A 378 -16.71 20.11 7.02
C THR A 378 -15.58 19.18 6.61
N TRP A 379 -15.88 18.06 5.96
CA TRP A 379 -14.88 17.06 5.63
C TRP A 379 -13.94 17.50 4.50
N HIS A 380 -12.67 17.12 4.64
CA HIS A 380 -11.65 17.39 3.65
C HIS A 380 -11.61 16.30 2.57
N HIS A 381 -11.79 16.67 1.30
CA HIS A 381 -11.86 15.74 0.17
C HIS A 381 -10.62 14.84 -0.01
N GLY A 382 -9.42 15.27 0.43
CA GLY A 382 -8.19 14.47 0.40
C GLY A 382 -8.19 13.31 1.40
N ILE A 383 -9.10 13.31 2.40
CA ILE A 383 -9.12 12.36 3.52
C ILE A 383 -10.32 11.43 3.49
N VAL A 384 -11.41 11.77 2.79
CA VAL A 384 -12.64 10.94 2.76
C VAL A 384 -12.39 9.47 2.41
N GLY A 385 -11.38 9.17 1.59
CA GLY A 385 -11.02 7.80 1.28
C GLY A 385 -10.44 7.01 2.46
N LEU A 386 -9.80 7.70 3.41
CA LEU A 386 -9.31 7.10 4.66
C LEU A 386 -10.45 6.91 5.65
N VAL A 387 -11.40 7.86 5.69
CA VAL A 387 -12.63 7.73 6.48
C VAL A 387 -13.45 6.55 6.00
N ALA A 388 -13.72 6.47 4.69
CA ALA A 388 -14.44 5.32 4.10
C ALA A 388 -13.77 3.98 4.44
N ALA A 389 -12.42 3.91 4.42
CA ALA A 389 -11.69 2.72 4.79
C ALA A 389 -11.90 2.35 6.27
N LYS A 390 -11.85 3.33 7.18
CA LYS A 390 -12.04 3.09 8.62
C LYS A 390 -13.47 2.67 8.97
N VAL A 391 -14.45 3.32 8.36
CA VAL A 391 -15.85 2.92 8.53
C VAL A 391 -16.09 1.52 7.95
N LYS A 392 -15.55 1.22 6.76
CA LYS A 392 -15.60 -0.13 6.16
C LYS A 392 -14.95 -1.18 7.08
N GLU A 393 -13.81 -0.90 7.68
CA GLU A 393 -13.15 -1.81 8.62
C GLU A 393 -14.03 -2.09 9.85
N ARG A 394 -14.69 -1.08 10.39
CA ARG A 394 -15.54 -1.20 11.58
C ARG A 394 -16.86 -1.92 11.31
N TRP A 395 -17.53 -1.57 10.18
CA TRP A 395 -18.88 -2.07 9.88
C TRP A 395 -18.90 -3.26 8.94
N HIS A 396 -17.77 -3.54 8.30
CA HIS A 396 -17.61 -4.58 7.28
C HIS A 396 -18.68 -4.51 6.19
N ARG A 397 -18.87 -3.30 5.64
CA ARG A 397 -19.80 -2.98 4.56
C ARG A 397 -19.08 -2.16 3.49
N PRO A 398 -19.53 -2.20 2.21
CA PRO A 398 -19.13 -1.21 1.22
C PRO A 398 -19.51 0.20 1.68
N VAL A 399 -18.57 1.15 1.60
CA VAL A 399 -18.74 2.52 2.09
C VAL A 399 -18.37 3.52 1.02
N VAL A 400 -19.16 4.57 0.87
CA VAL A 400 -18.81 5.78 0.11
C VAL A 400 -18.86 6.97 1.05
N ALA A 401 -17.74 7.68 1.20
CA ALA A 401 -17.67 8.91 1.98
C ALA A 401 -17.48 10.10 1.04
N PHE A 402 -18.22 11.18 1.26
CA PHE A 402 -18.25 12.38 0.43
C PHE A 402 -17.81 13.61 1.22
N ALA A 403 -17.18 14.54 0.51
CA ALA A 403 -16.89 15.90 0.96
C ALA A 403 -17.18 16.90 -0.16
N PRO A 404 -17.32 18.21 0.15
CA PRO A 404 -17.43 19.26 -0.87
C PRO A 404 -16.26 19.22 -1.84
N ALA A 405 -16.53 19.42 -3.12
CA ALA A 405 -15.49 19.42 -4.16
C ALA A 405 -14.66 20.71 -4.21
N GLY A 406 -15.10 21.73 -3.49
CA GLY A 406 -14.49 23.07 -3.51
C GLY A 406 -15.08 24.00 -4.59
N ASP A 407 -15.65 23.47 -5.65
CA ASP A 407 -16.23 24.21 -6.77
C ASP A 407 -17.74 23.99 -6.83
N GLY A 408 -18.52 24.89 -6.21
CA GLY A 408 -19.98 24.88 -6.28
C GLY A 408 -20.64 23.68 -5.56
N ASP A 409 -21.82 23.28 -6.02
CA ASP A 409 -22.69 22.27 -5.39
C ASP A 409 -22.28 20.81 -5.73
N GLN A 410 -20.99 20.54 -5.92
CA GLN A 410 -20.50 19.19 -6.21
C GLN A 410 -19.84 18.53 -5.00
N LEU A 411 -20.04 17.22 -4.89
CA LEU A 411 -19.41 16.35 -3.90
C LEU A 411 -18.39 15.43 -4.57
N ARG A 412 -17.21 15.30 -3.94
CA ARG A 412 -16.23 14.26 -4.26
C ARG A 412 -16.40 13.10 -3.30
N GLY A 413 -16.71 11.91 -3.85
CA GLY A 413 -16.86 10.68 -3.11
C GLY A 413 -15.67 9.76 -3.26
N SER A 414 -15.34 9.04 -2.19
CA SER A 414 -14.37 7.96 -2.21
C SER A 414 -15.00 6.70 -1.65
N ALA A 415 -15.02 5.65 -2.48
CA ALA A 415 -15.64 4.37 -2.17
C ALA A 415 -14.60 3.33 -1.72
N ARG A 416 -14.95 2.48 -0.76
CA ARG A 416 -14.18 1.34 -0.30
C ARG A 416 -15.07 0.11 -0.17
N SER A 417 -14.54 -1.05 -0.60
CA SER A 417 -15.28 -2.31 -0.64
C SER A 417 -14.79 -3.33 0.37
N VAL A 418 -15.62 -4.36 0.59
CA VAL A 418 -15.24 -5.59 1.28
C VAL A 418 -14.86 -6.67 0.29
N SER A 419 -14.15 -7.70 0.76
CA SER A 419 -13.77 -8.83 -0.10
C SER A 419 -15.00 -9.51 -0.72
N GLY A 420 -14.93 -9.85 -2.01
CA GLY A 420 -16.03 -10.49 -2.73
C GLY A 420 -17.07 -9.52 -3.31
N PHE A 421 -16.92 -8.20 -3.16
CA PHE A 421 -17.82 -7.21 -3.74
C PHE A 421 -17.07 -6.17 -4.60
N HIS A 422 -17.43 -6.03 -5.87
CA HIS A 422 -16.76 -5.15 -6.82
C HIS A 422 -17.40 -3.75 -6.83
N ILE A 423 -16.79 -2.78 -6.14
CA ILE A 423 -17.40 -1.45 -5.90
C ILE A 423 -17.57 -0.63 -7.18
N ARG A 424 -16.63 -0.70 -8.14
CA ARG A 424 -16.74 0.03 -9.41
C ARG A 424 -17.93 -0.45 -10.22
N ASP A 425 -18.20 -1.76 -10.27
CA ASP A 425 -19.34 -2.32 -10.98
C ASP A 425 -20.66 -1.96 -10.31
N ALA A 426 -20.66 -1.85 -8.97
CA ALA A 426 -21.81 -1.34 -8.24
C ALA A 426 -22.10 0.13 -8.59
N LEU A 427 -21.07 0.98 -8.69
CA LEU A 427 -21.23 2.37 -9.13
C LEU A 427 -21.72 2.46 -10.58
N ALA A 428 -21.23 1.59 -11.48
CA ALA A 428 -21.72 1.52 -12.86
C ALA A 428 -23.20 1.14 -12.92
N GLU A 429 -23.65 0.26 -12.04
CA GLU A 429 -25.07 -0.09 -11.94
C GLU A 429 -25.92 1.05 -11.36
N VAL A 430 -25.42 1.77 -10.36
CA VAL A 430 -26.08 2.99 -9.84
C VAL A 430 -26.26 4.01 -10.97
N ASP A 431 -25.22 4.24 -11.78
CA ASP A 431 -25.27 5.15 -12.93
C ASP A 431 -26.27 4.66 -14.01
N ALA A 432 -26.29 3.35 -14.27
CA ALA A 432 -27.26 2.76 -15.20
C ALA A 432 -28.71 2.87 -14.72
N ARG A 433 -28.98 2.75 -13.40
CA ARG A 433 -30.32 2.90 -12.82
C ARG A 433 -30.79 4.36 -12.76
N CYS A 434 -29.85 5.28 -12.62
CA CYS A 434 -30.09 6.72 -12.52
C CYS A 434 -29.13 7.50 -13.43
N PRO A 435 -29.34 7.47 -14.77
CA PRO A 435 -28.45 8.12 -15.71
C PRO A 435 -28.27 9.62 -15.43
N GLY A 436 -27.03 10.07 -15.38
CA GLY A 436 -26.67 11.48 -15.15
C GLY A 436 -26.59 11.90 -13.67
N MET A 437 -26.92 11.03 -12.71
CA MET A 437 -26.76 11.29 -11.28
C MET A 437 -25.29 11.33 -10.90
N ILE A 438 -24.47 10.41 -11.41
CA ILE A 438 -23.03 10.40 -11.22
C ILE A 438 -22.38 11.16 -12.37
N VAL A 439 -21.75 12.30 -12.09
CA VAL A 439 -21.05 13.13 -13.09
C VAL A 439 -19.87 12.37 -13.70
N ARG A 440 -19.11 11.68 -12.85
CA ARG A 440 -18.01 10.80 -13.26
C ARG A 440 -17.69 9.81 -12.14
N PHE A 441 -17.22 8.63 -12.50
CA PHE A 441 -16.66 7.66 -11.55
C PHE A 441 -15.56 6.84 -12.20
N GLY A 442 -14.71 6.24 -11.37
CA GLY A 442 -13.62 5.36 -11.81
C GLY A 442 -12.99 4.65 -10.62
N GLY A 443 -12.20 3.61 -10.91
CA GLY A 443 -11.52 2.84 -9.87
C GLY A 443 -11.50 1.35 -10.18
N HIS A 444 -11.32 0.55 -9.12
CA HIS A 444 -11.14 -0.89 -9.16
C HIS A 444 -12.12 -1.61 -8.23
N ALA A 445 -11.95 -2.91 -8.08
CA ALA A 445 -12.84 -3.74 -7.26
C ALA A 445 -12.95 -3.27 -5.80
N MET A 446 -11.83 -2.85 -5.18
CA MET A 446 -11.78 -2.54 -3.75
C MET A 446 -11.85 -1.04 -3.42
N ALA A 447 -11.62 -0.17 -4.39
CA ALA A 447 -11.63 1.28 -4.21
C ALA A 447 -12.06 1.98 -5.49
N ALA A 448 -12.87 3.04 -5.36
CA ALA A 448 -13.30 3.87 -6.48
C ALA A 448 -13.48 5.33 -6.02
N GLY A 449 -13.41 6.25 -6.98
CA GLY A 449 -13.75 7.66 -6.81
C GLY A 449 -14.96 8.02 -7.64
N LEU A 450 -15.75 8.99 -7.18
CA LEU A 450 -16.90 9.51 -7.95
C LEU A 450 -17.15 10.99 -7.63
N THR A 451 -17.92 11.63 -8.51
CA THR A 451 -18.40 13.00 -8.32
C THR A 451 -19.90 13.02 -8.63
N LEU A 452 -20.68 13.70 -7.78
CA LEU A 452 -22.10 13.92 -8.00
C LEU A 452 -22.51 15.33 -7.53
N ALA A 453 -23.69 15.80 -7.92
CA ALA A 453 -24.24 17.03 -7.38
C ALA A 453 -24.72 16.79 -5.93
N GLN A 454 -24.55 17.77 -5.04
CA GLN A 454 -24.98 17.64 -3.63
C GLN A 454 -26.49 17.35 -3.52
N ALA A 455 -27.30 17.90 -4.40
CA ALA A 455 -28.74 17.66 -4.45
C ALA A 455 -29.10 16.18 -4.69
N ASP A 456 -28.22 15.41 -5.34
CA ASP A 456 -28.45 14.01 -5.66
C ASP A 456 -27.96 13.05 -4.56
N TYR A 457 -27.32 13.55 -3.50
CA TYR A 457 -26.71 12.71 -2.45
C TYR A 457 -27.71 11.74 -1.79
N ALA A 458 -28.88 12.25 -1.38
CA ALA A 458 -29.88 11.41 -0.71
C ALA A 458 -30.35 10.25 -1.61
N ARG A 459 -30.64 10.56 -2.89
CA ARG A 459 -31.04 9.56 -3.88
C ARG A 459 -29.92 8.57 -4.18
N PHE A 460 -28.68 9.06 -4.28
CA PHE A 460 -27.50 8.17 -4.44
C PHE A 460 -27.40 7.18 -3.29
N ALA A 461 -27.54 7.63 -2.04
CA ALA A 461 -27.43 6.78 -0.86
C ALA A 461 -28.47 5.64 -0.87
N GLU A 462 -29.73 5.94 -1.22
CA GLU A 462 -30.79 4.95 -1.35
C GLU A 462 -30.51 3.92 -2.46
N VAL A 463 -30.14 4.38 -3.66
CA VAL A 463 -29.88 3.51 -4.80
C VAL A 463 -28.63 2.67 -4.58
N PHE A 464 -27.58 3.25 -3.98
CA PHE A 464 -26.36 2.53 -3.66
C PHE A 464 -26.60 1.40 -2.64
N ASP A 465 -27.34 1.65 -1.55
CA ASP A 465 -27.73 0.60 -0.60
C ASP A 465 -28.52 -0.51 -1.28
N ALA A 466 -29.48 -0.17 -2.13
CA ALA A 466 -30.28 -1.17 -2.86
C ALA A 466 -29.40 -2.04 -3.78
N VAL A 467 -28.48 -1.43 -4.55
CA VAL A 467 -27.55 -2.16 -5.43
C VAL A 467 -26.64 -3.08 -4.61
N VAL A 468 -26.10 -2.59 -3.49
CA VAL A 468 -25.26 -3.42 -2.61
C VAL A 468 -26.07 -4.59 -2.06
N ARG A 469 -27.26 -4.35 -1.54
CA ARG A 469 -28.17 -5.36 -0.96
C ARG A 469 -28.49 -6.49 -1.95
N GLU A 470 -28.71 -6.15 -3.21
CA GLU A 470 -29.05 -7.12 -4.26
C GLU A 470 -27.86 -7.95 -4.73
N ARG A 471 -26.65 -7.38 -4.68
CA ARG A 471 -25.45 -8.00 -5.30
C ARG A 471 -24.45 -8.60 -4.34
N ILE A 472 -24.47 -8.19 -3.07
CA ILE A 472 -23.48 -8.68 -2.11
C ILE A 472 -23.80 -10.09 -1.66
N ALA A 473 -22.82 -10.99 -1.74
CA ALA A 473 -22.96 -12.32 -1.17
C ALA A 473 -22.98 -12.24 0.36
N PRO A 474 -23.88 -12.99 1.06
CA PRO A 474 -23.93 -12.99 2.53
C PRO A 474 -22.58 -13.28 3.20
N GLU A 475 -21.77 -14.15 2.58
CA GLU A 475 -20.45 -14.51 3.07
C GLU A 475 -19.48 -13.32 3.07
N SER A 476 -19.65 -12.38 2.13
CA SER A 476 -18.83 -11.17 2.03
C SER A 476 -19.13 -10.15 3.13
N LEU A 477 -20.24 -10.31 3.84
CA LEU A 477 -20.62 -9.47 4.98
C LEU A 477 -20.03 -9.95 6.30
N GLN A 478 -19.41 -11.14 6.32
CA GLN A 478 -18.79 -11.73 7.49
C GLN A 478 -17.28 -11.46 7.47
N PRO A 479 -16.73 -10.65 8.38
CA PRO A 479 -15.30 -10.45 8.47
C PRO A 479 -14.59 -11.74 8.88
N VAL A 480 -13.47 -12.04 8.21
CA VAL A 480 -12.67 -13.24 8.45
C VAL A 480 -11.23 -12.86 8.72
N LEU A 481 -10.66 -13.41 9.80
CA LEU A 481 -9.25 -13.37 10.10
C LEU A 481 -8.62 -14.71 9.75
N ALA A 482 -7.79 -14.72 8.72
CA ALA A 482 -7.14 -15.93 8.25
C ALA A 482 -5.91 -16.27 9.13
N SER A 483 -5.89 -17.47 9.71
CA SER A 483 -4.82 -18.00 10.55
C SER A 483 -4.01 -19.08 9.80
N ASP A 484 -2.73 -19.20 10.13
CA ASP A 484 -1.84 -20.28 9.67
C ASP A 484 -1.92 -21.53 10.57
N GLY A 485 -2.84 -21.53 11.57
CA GLY A 485 -3.06 -22.65 12.48
C GLY A 485 -2.38 -22.43 13.85
N PRO A 486 -2.44 -23.47 14.72
CA PRO A 486 -1.88 -23.38 16.05
C PRO A 486 -0.38 -23.61 16.04
N LEU A 487 0.32 -22.98 16.99
CA LEU A 487 1.69 -23.33 17.35
C LEU A 487 1.69 -24.47 18.38
N ALA A 488 2.64 -25.38 18.27
CA ALA A 488 2.93 -26.33 19.33
C ALA A 488 3.62 -25.60 20.53
N PRO A 489 3.58 -26.13 21.75
CA PRO A 489 4.23 -25.48 22.90
C PRO A 489 5.71 -25.17 22.68
N GLU A 490 6.43 -26.06 22.04
CA GLU A 490 7.85 -25.91 21.67
C GLU A 490 8.14 -24.83 20.63
N ASP A 491 7.11 -24.40 19.88
CA ASP A 491 7.23 -23.38 18.83
C ASP A 491 7.12 -21.94 19.39
N PHE A 492 6.78 -21.77 20.68
CA PHE A 492 6.77 -20.45 21.31
C PHE A 492 8.18 -20.03 21.69
N ASP A 493 9.01 -19.81 20.68
CA ASP A 493 10.42 -19.53 20.79
C ASP A 493 10.80 -18.22 20.11
N ILE A 494 11.80 -17.52 20.68
CA ILE A 494 12.29 -16.25 20.18
C ILE A 494 13.03 -16.41 18.84
N ASP A 495 13.69 -17.55 18.64
CA ASP A 495 14.42 -17.85 17.40
C ASP A 495 13.44 -18.04 16.23
N LEU A 496 12.29 -18.69 16.48
CA LEU A 496 11.22 -18.76 15.49
C LEU A 496 10.65 -17.37 15.18
N ALA A 497 10.46 -16.52 16.20
CA ALA A 497 10.00 -15.14 15.97
C ALA A 497 10.98 -14.33 15.11
N HIS A 498 12.30 -14.51 15.31
CA HIS A 498 13.33 -13.93 14.44
C HIS A 498 13.27 -14.46 13.02
N GLN A 499 13.14 -15.79 12.84
CA GLN A 499 12.99 -16.39 11.52
C GLN A 499 11.76 -15.85 10.78
N LEU A 500 10.60 -15.78 11.43
CA LEU A 500 9.36 -15.26 10.86
C LEU A 500 9.49 -13.78 10.45
N ARG A 501 10.22 -12.98 11.24
CA ARG A 501 10.44 -11.57 10.95
C ARG A 501 11.22 -11.35 9.66
N VAL A 502 12.22 -12.20 9.37
CA VAL A 502 13.11 -12.06 8.20
C VAL A 502 12.67 -12.92 7.01
N ALA A 503 11.73 -13.84 7.20
CA ALA A 503 11.23 -14.74 6.17
C ALA A 503 10.35 -14.05 5.11
N GLY A 504 9.89 -12.81 5.36
CA GLY A 504 9.21 -11.99 4.36
C GLY A 504 10.10 -11.63 3.18
N PRO A 505 9.70 -10.64 2.40
CA PRO A 505 8.78 -9.55 2.76
C PRO A 505 7.32 -9.98 2.79
N TRP A 506 6.62 -9.61 3.88
CA TRP A 506 5.19 -9.85 4.04
C TRP A 506 4.39 -8.62 3.59
N GLY A 507 3.28 -8.83 2.89
CA GLY A 507 2.42 -7.76 2.39
C GLY A 507 1.19 -8.26 1.65
N GLN A 508 0.67 -7.47 0.73
CA GLN A 508 -0.49 -7.81 -0.07
C GLN A 508 -0.23 -9.08 -0.89
N GLY A 509 -1.17 -10.03 -0.90
CA GLY A 509 -1.03 -11.32 -1.57
C GLY A 509 -0.06 -12.31 -0.90
N PHE A 510 0.79 -11.82 0.02
CA PHE A 510 1.75 -12.64 0.79
C PHE A 510 1.73 -12.21 2.26
N PRO A 511 0.62 -12.43 2.99
CA PRO A 511 0.36 -11.83 4.30
C PRO A 511 1.33 -12.35 5.39
N ALA A 512 1.55 -11.51 6.41
CA ALA A 512 2.33 -11.91 7.58
C ALA A 512 1.72 -13.13 8.29
N PRO A 513 2.55 -13.96 8.95
CA PRO A 513 2.10 -15.11 9.73
C PRO A 513 1.12 -14.72 10.84
N MET A 514 0.03 -15.47 10.95
CA MET A 514 -1.01 -15.32 11.96
C MET A 514 -1.33 -16.68 12.56
N PHE A 515 -1.25 -16.83 13.86
CA PHE A 515 -1.51 -18.08 14.55
C PHE A 515 -2.79 -18.01 15.37
N ASP A 516 -3.35 -19.15 15.75
CA ASP A 516 -4.48 -19.24 16.66
C ASP A 516 -4.35 -20.41 17.64
N ASN A 517 -4.29 -20.09 18.92
CA ASN A 517 -4.27 -21.06 20.00
C ASN A 517 -5.36 -20.76 21.04
N VAL A 518 -5.66 -21.75 21.86
CA VAL A 518 -6.53 -21.56 23.03
C VAL A 518 -5.67 -21.21 24.23
N PHE A 519 -6.00 -20.09 24.89
CA PHE A 519 -5.34 -19.64 26.11
C PHE A 519 -6.35 -19.31 27.20
N ALA A 520 -5.92 -19.38 28.45
CA ALA A 520 -6.61 -18.77 29.56
C ALA A 520 -6.00 -17.40 29.88
N CYS A 521 -6.82 -16.36 30.03
CA CYS A 521 -6.34 -15.07 30.46
C CYS A 521 -6.04 -15.10 31.97
N VAL A 522 -4.75 -14.92 32.32
CA VAL A 522 -4.31 -14.85 33.74
C VAL A 522 -4.41 -13.42 34.24
N GLU A 523 -4.01 -12.45 33.40
CA GLU A 523 -4.02 -11.04 33.74
C GLU A 523 -4.37 -10.18 32.51
N CYS A 524 -5.23 -9.19 32.73
CA CYS A 524 -5.56 -8.17 31.73
C CYS A 524 -5.44 -6.78 32.38
N LYS A 525 -4.57 -5.92 31.85
CA LYS A 525 -4.34 -4.56 32.38
C LYS A 525 -4.39 -3.54 31.27
N ALA A 526 -5.01 -2.40 31.53
CA ALA A 526 -4.97 -1.26 30.62
C ALA A 526 -3.53 -0.80 30.35
N MET A 527 -3.23 -0.43 29.10
CA MET A 527 -1.92 0.02 28.64
C MET A 527 -2.10 1.26 27.76
N GLY A 528 -1.13 2.19 27.81
CA GLY A 528 -1.20 3.50 27.17
C GLY A 528 -1.73 4.58 28.10
N THR A 529 -1.51 5.84 27.74
CA THR A 529 -1.93 7.00 28.53
C THR A 529 -3.44 7.20 28.56
N ASP A 530 -4.13 6.69 27.55
CA ASP A 530 -5.56 6.76 27.31
C ASP A 530 -6.30 5.44 27.64
N GLY A 531 -5.55 4.40 28.08
CA GLY A 531 -6.11 3.08 28.35
C GLY A 531 -6.68 2.36 27.12
N ALA A 532 -6.34 2.81 25.91
CA ALA A 532 -6.85 2.28 24.66
C ALA A 532 -6.24 0.94 24.22
N HIS A 533 -5.40 0.33 25.06
CA HIS A 533 -4.72 -0.94 24.77
C HIS A 533 -4.78 -1.86 25.98
N ARG A 534 -4.50 -3.15 25.78
CA ARG A 534 -4.40 -4.13 26.85
C ARG A 534 -3.04 -4.82 26.85
N ARG A 535 -2.43 -4.91 28.03
CA ARG A 535 -1.34 -5.82 28.32
C ARG A 535 -1.91 -7.07 28.96
N LEU A 536 -1.57 -8.22 28.38
CA LEU A 536 -2.12 -9.50 28.79
C LEU A 536 -1.03 -10.44 29.27
N ARG A 537 -1.38 -11.35 30.15
CA ARG A 537 -0.63 -12.56 30.47
C ARG A 537 -1.55 -13.74 30.18
N LEU A 538 -1.14 -14.58 29.24
CA LEU A 538 -1.90 -15.68 28.70
C LEU A 538 -1.25 -17.00 29.09
N CYS A 539 -2.01 -17.95 29.62
CA CYS A 539 -1.56 -19.29 29.98
C CYS A 539 -2.02 -20.29 28.93
N ASP A 540 -1.09 -21.07 28.39
CA ASP A 540 -1.41 -22.21 27.52
C ASP A 540 -1.85 -23.39 28.38
N PRO A 541 -3.09 -23.89 28.23
CA PRO A 541 -3.57 -24.99 29.06
C PRO A 541 -2.91 -26.34 28.79
N ARG A 542 -2.14 -26.46 27.69
CA ARG A 542 -1.47 -27.71 27.30
C ARG A 542 -0.23 -28.00 28.14
N ASP A 543 0.53 -26.98 28.55
CA ASP A 543 1.77 -27.08 29.29
C ASP A 543 1.84 -26.19 30.52
N GLY A 544 0.86 -25.29 30.69
CA GLY A 544 0.81 -24.32 31.80
C GLY A 544 1.76 -23.14 31.65
N CYS A 545 2.45 -22.99 30.49
CA CYS A 545 3.34 -21.88 30.25
C CYS A 545 2.59 -20.55 30.10
N GLU A 546 3.17 -19.47 30.62
CA GLU A 546 2.63 -18.13 30.54
C GLU A 546 3.38 -17.27 29.53
N TYR A 547 2.64 -16.57 28.67
CA TYR A 547 3.18 -15.70 27.63
C TYR A 547 2.74 -14.25 27.84
N ALA A 548 3.69 -13.32 27.68
CA ALA A 548 3.39 -11.90 27.61
C ALA A 548 2.70 -11.58 26.29
N ALA A 549 1.59 -10.83 26.35
CA ALA A 549 0.86 -10.44 25.16
C ALA A 549 0.44 -8.97 25.23
N ALA A 550 0.27 -8.36 24.04
CA ALA A 550 -0.25 -7.01 23.88
C ALA A 550 -1.42 -7.03 22.88
N TRP A 551 -2.51 -6.37 23.25
CA TRP A 551 -3.67 -6.19 22.37
C TRP A 551 -3.91 -4.69 22.15
N PHE A 552 -3.47 -4.21 21.01
CA PHE A 552 -3.60 -2.80 20.67
C PHE A 552 -5.00 -2.47 20.19
N GLY A 553 -5.54 -1.34 20.66
CA GLY A 553 -6.88 -0.86 20.32
C GLY A 553 -8.03 -1.61 21.03
N ALA A 554 -7.73 -2.50 21.98
CA ALA A 554 -8.73 -3.15 22.81
C ALA A 554 -9.04 -2.31 24.05
N THR A 555 -10.29 -1.94 24.20
CA THR A 555 -10.79 -1.19 25.37
C THR A 555 -11.49 -2.07 26.40
N GLU A 556 -11.84 -3.30 26.02
CA GLU A 556 -12.53 -4.25 26.88
C GLU A 556 -11.55 -5.16 27.61
N ASP A 557 -11.85 -5.50 28.86
CA ASP A 557 -11.07 -6.45 29.63
C ASP A 557 -11.45 -7.88 29.29
N LEU A 558 -10.46 -8.76 29.17
CA LEU A 558 -10.70 -10.18 29.05
C LEU A 558 -11.01 -10.78 30.42
N PRO A 559 -12.05 -11.62 30.55
CA PRO A 559 -12.38 -12.26 31.80
C PRO A 559 -11.27 -13.26 32.19
N ALA A 560 -10.88 -13.22 33.49
CA ALA A 560 -9.86 -14.11 34.01
C ALA A 560 -10.34 -15.58 34.07
N GLY A 561 -9.46 -16.51 33.75
CA GLY A 561 -9.69 -17.94 33.85
C GLY A 561 -10.58 -18.56 32.77
N ILE A 562 -11.12 -17.77 31.84
CA ILE A 562 -11.91 -18.30 30.72
C ILE A 562 -10.98 -18.69 29.58
N ALA A 563 -11.24 -19.86 28.98
CA ALA A 563 -10.56 -20.30 27.79
C ALA A 563 -11.05 -19.52 26.57
N LEU A 564 -10.12 -18.87 25.88
CA LEU A 564 -10.36 -18.07 24.68
C LEU A 564 -9.52 -18.60 23.53
N ARG A 565 -10.09 -18.66 22.33
CA ARG A 565 -9.32 -18.83 21.10
C ARG A 565 -8.79 -17.48 20.69
N ILE A 566 -7.49 -17.32 20.66
CA ILE A 566 -6.81 -16.05 20.43
C ILE A 566 -6.02 -16.14 19.14
N ALA A 567 -6.29 -15.21 18.21
CA ALA A 567 -5.46 -15.00 17.03
C ALA A 567 -4.35 -14.00 17.35
N PHE A 568 -3.11 -14.35 17.03
CA PHE A 568 -1.93 -13.56 17.36
C PHE A 568 -0.80 -13.67 16.33
N GLU A 569 0.06 -12.67 16.32
CA GLU A 569 1.36 -12.72 15.67
C GLU A 569 2.43 -13.03 16.73
N LEU A 570 3.36 -13.91 16.39
CA LEU A 570 4.56 -14.13 17.20
C LEU A 570 5.54 -12.97 16.96
N SER A 571 5.88 -12.23 17.99
CA SER A 571 6.63 -10.97 17.89
C SER A 571 7.76 -10.89 18.90
N ILE A 572 8.70 -10.00 18.65
CA ILE A 572 9.82 -9.70 19.53
C ILE A 572 9.58 -8.33 20.14
N ASN A 573 9.52 -8.28 21.45
CA ASN A 573 9.52 -7.05 22.21
C ASN A 573 10.96 -6.70 22.58
N ASP A 574 11.46 -5.55 22.06
CA ASP A 574 12.77 -5.02 22.40
C ASP A 574 12.58 -3.88 23.41
N TRP A 575 12.85 -4.15 24.65
CA TRP A 575 12.77 -3.16 25.71
C TRP A 575 14.14 -2.92 26.32
N ARG A 576 14.70 -1.73 26.15
CA ARG A 576 16.02 -1.32 26.64
C ARG A 576 17.17 -2.26 26.20
N GLY A 577 17.07 -2.78 24.98
CA GLY A 577 18.04 -3.72 24.42
C GLY A 577 17.90 -5.16 24.90
N GLN A 578 16.85 -5.47 25.68
CA GLN A 578 16.51 -6.86 26.02
C GLN A 578 15.34 -7.31 25.13
N GLU A 579 15.60 -8.30 24.30
CA GLU A 579 14.59 -8.92 23.46
C GLU A 579 13.85 -10.02 24.24
N SER A 580 12.54 -10.05 24.10
CA SER A 580 11.68 -11.07 24.69
C SER A 580 10.55 -11.44 23.74
N LEU A 581 10.07 -12.68 23.83
CA LEU A 581 8.93 -13.13 23.06
C LEU A 581 7.65 -12.42 23.53
N GLN A 582 6.84 -11.96 22.60
CA GLN A 582 5.54 -11.34 22.87
C GLN A 582 4.52 -11.77 21.83
N LEU A 583 3.31 -12.07 22.27
CA LEU A 583 2.17 -12.32 21.40
C LEU A 583 1.45 -11.00 21.09
N LEU A 584 1.37 -10.62 19.82
CA LEU A 584 0.56 -9.47 19.39
C LEU A 584 -0.85 -9.97 19.07
N VAL A 585 -1.77 -9.80 20.01
CA VAL A 585 -3.16 -10.24 19.86
C VAL A 585 -3.86 -9.41 18.80
N ARG A 586 -4.59 -10.08 17.91
CA ARG A 586 -5.38 -9.47 16.84
C ARG A 586 -6.87 -9.67 17.06
N HIS A 587 -7.27 -10.80 17.62
CA HIS A 587 -8.66 -11.12 17.91
C HIS A 587 -8.76 -12.20 18.99
N CYS A 588 -9.87 -12.17 19.73
CA CYS A 588 -10.23 -13.19 20.71
C CYS A 588 -11.68 -13.62 20.48
N GLU A 589 -11.94 -14.92 20.52
CA GLU A 589 -13.29 -15.46 20.48
C GLU A 589 -13.47 -16.49 21.59
N PRO A 590 -14.69 -16.63 22.18
CA PRO A 590 -14.96 -17.68 23.15
C PRO A 590 -14.74 -19.05 22.52
N VAL A 591 -14.17 -19.98 23.28
CA VAL A 591 -14.19 -21.40 22.90
C VAL A 591 -15.60 -21.91 23.18
N VAL A 592 -16.34 -22.17 22.10
CA VAL A 592 -17.65 -22.86 22.23
C VAL A 592 -17.36 -24.33 22.56
N PRO A 593 -17.91 -24.86 23.66
CA PRO A 593 -17.67 -26.25 24.08
C PRO A 593 -18.09 -27.28 23.04
#